data_072a2022ab2769b1a940dfc4e9d8b245
#
_entry.id   072a2022ab2769b1a940dfc4e9d8b245
#
_cell.length_a   1.000
_cell.length_b   1.000
_cell.length_c   1.000
_cell.angle_alpha   90.00
_cell.angle_beta   90.00
_cell.angle_gamma   90.00
#
_symmetry.space_group_name_H-M   'P 1'
#
loop_
_entity.id
_entity.type
_entity.pdbx_description
1 polymer ?
#
loop_
_entity_poly.entity_id
_entity_poly.type
_entity_poly.pdbx_seq_one_letter_code
_entity_poly.pdbx_strand_id
1 'polypeptide(L)'
;MALWYAVIVTIIFTYIFYLARRLMNIKEASSALMDGIKSMVPALVILVMAWSIGTIIKSSPADGGLGLAAYLSDVVVGGGFPLSLVPAIVFLLSALIAFATGTSWGTFAIMIPIVMPIAVGLAQKNGMATDAVLNACLISISAVLGGAVFGDHASPISDTTILSSTGAGCPHLEHVSTQLPYVLTVASCSFLGFLVGGLFLSAIASWITALISFAIAMVVLPKVWK
;
A
#
# COMPACT_ATOMS: atom_id res chain seq x y z
N MET A 1 -6.71 -12.66 -17.24
CA MET A 1 -7.88 -13.50 -17.61
C MET A 1 -8.60 -14.08 -16.40
N ALA A 2 -7.90 -14.79 -15.47
CA ALA A 2 -8.56 -15.41 -14.30
C ALA A 2 -9.41 -14.46 -13.43
N LEU A 3 -8.95 -13.23 -13.20
CA LEU A 3 -9.67 -12.23 -12.40
C LEU A 3 -11.05 -11.89 -12.99
N TRP A 4 -11.15 -11.72 -14.30
CA TRP A 4 -12.41 -11.42 -14.97
C TRP A 4 -13.44 -12.53 -14.81
N TYR A 5 -13.02 -13.78 -14.98
CA TYR A 5 -13.90 -14.93 -14.76
C TYR A 5 -14.33 -15.02 -13.29
N ALA A 6 -13.44 -14.78 -12.34
CA ALA A 6 -13.78 -14.76 -10.92
C ALA A 6 -14.86 -13.71 -10.60
N VAL A 7 -14.72 -12.50 -11.11
CA VAL A 7 -15.70 -11.41 -10.91
C VAL A 7 -17.07 -11.78 -11.50
N ILE A 8 -17.10 -12.27 -12.75
CA ILE A 8 -18.34 -12.66 -13.41
C ILE A 8 -19.03 -13.81 -12.64
N VAL A 9 -18.29 -14.84 -12.26
CA VAL A 9 -18.82 -15.98 -11.50
C VAL A 9 -19.36 -15.51 -10.14
N THR A 10 -18.64 -14.61 -9.45
CA THR A 10 -19.09 -14.06 -8.16
C THR A 10 -20.38 -13.28 -8.31
N ILE A 11 -20.52 -12.43 -9.33
CA ILE A 11 -21.75 -11.67 -9.59
C ILE A 11 -22.92 -12.65 -9.85
N ILE A 12 -22.74 -13.62 -10.73
CA ILE A 12 -23.76 -14.60 -11.06
C ILE A 12 -24.17 -15.40 -9.81
N PHE A 13 -23.18 -15.89 -9.05
CA PHE A 13 -23.44 -16.63 -7.82
C PHE A 13 -24.22 -15.78 -6.81
N THR A 14 -23.83 -14.52 -6.62
CA THR A 14 -24.49 -13.58 -5.71
C THR A 14 -25.96 -13.38 -6.11
N TYR A 15 -26.24 -13.15 -7.39
CA TYR A 15 -27.61 -13.03 -7.89
C TYR A 15 -28.42 -14.30 -7.62
N ILE A 16 -27.92 -15.46 -7.99
CA ILE A 16 -28.59 -16.75 -7.75
C ILE A 16 -28.87 -16.94 -6.25
N PHE A 17 -27.87 -16.69 -5.39
CA PHE A 17 -27.99 -16.88 -3.96
C PHE A 17 -29.06 -15.99 -3.33
N TYR A 18 -29.05 -14.68 -3.63
CA TYR A 18 -30.01 -13.74 -3.04
C TYR A 18 -31.43 -13.92 -3.59
N LEU A 19 -31.57 -14.20 -4.88
CA LEU A 19 -32.88 -14.46 -5.50
C LEU A 19 -33.49 -15.79 -5.03
N ALA A 20 -32.70 -16.87 -4.96
CA ALA A 20 -33.18 -18.17 -4.50
C ALA A 20 -33.62 -18.12 -3.02
N ARG A 21 -32.93 -17.33 -2.20
CA ARG A 21 -33.29 -17.11 -0.79
C ARG A 21 -34.40 -16.06 -0.59
N ARG A 22 -34.89 -15.46 -1.66
CA ARG A 22 -35.90 -14.39 -1.64
C ARG A 22 -35.56 -13.21 -0.75
N LEU A 23 -34.25 -12.93 -0.61
CA LEU A 23 -33.74 -11.79 0.18
C LEU A 23 -33.87 -10.47 -0.59
N MET A 24 -33.83 -10.54 -1.92
CA MET A 24 -33.96 -9.41 -2.84
C MET A 24 -34.73 -9.86 -4.10
N ASN A 25 -35.40 -8.92 -4.74
CA ASN A 25 -35.93 -9.14 -6.09
C ASN A 25 -34.92 -8.72 -7.17
N ILE A 26 -35.16 -9.07 -8.43
CA ILE A 26 -34.23 -8.75 -9.54
C ILE A 26 -33.98 -7.25 -9.65
N LYS A 27 -34.99 -6.41 -9.44
CA LYS A 27 -34.89 -4.97 -9.54
C LYS A 27 -34.00 -4.39 -8.43
N GLU A 28 -34.17 -4.87 -7.21
CA GLU A 28 -33.35 -4.49 -6.05
C GLU A 28 -31.88 -4.93 -6.23
N ALA A 29 -31.66 -6.17 -6.67
CA ALA A 29 -30.31 -6.68 -6.92
C ALA A 29 -29.59 -5.89 -8.03
N SER A 30 -30.33 -5.55 -9.11
CA SER A 30 -29.76 -4.73 -10.20
C SER A 30 -29.49 -3.29 -9.76
N SER A 31 -30.38 -2.70 -8.94
CA SER A 31 -30.12 -1.37 -8.35
C SER A 31 -28.90 -1.38 -7.46
N ALA A 32 -28.76 -2.37 -6.58
CA ALA A 32 -27.61 -2.52 -5.70
C ALA A 32 -26.28 -2.67 -6.49
N LEU A 33 -26.30 -3.45 -7.59
CA LEU A 33 -25.14 -3.55 -8.48
C LEU A 33 -24.79 -2.20 -9.12
N MET A 34 -25.79 -1.46 -9.61
CA MET A 34 -25.56 -0.14 -10.21
C MET A 34 -25.05 0.88 -9.19
N ASP A 35 -25.54 0.84 -7.96
CA ASP A 35 -25.08 1.71 -6.89
C ASP A 35 -23.64 1.34 -6.46
N GLY A 36 -23.31 0.06 -6.44
CA GLY A 36 -21.94 -0.42 -6.25
C GLY A 36 -20.98 0.08 -7.34
N ILE A 37 -21.39 0.01 -8.63
CA ILE A 37 -20.61 0.55 -9.75
C ILE A 37 -20.41 2.06 -9.60
N LYS A 38 -21.48 2.81 -9.28
CA LYS A 38 -21.40 4.26 -9.08
C LYS A 38 -20.47 4.63 -7.92
N SER A 39 -20.50 3.88 -6.84
CA SER A 39 -19.63 4.13 -5.67
C SER A 39 -18.14 3.96 -5.98
N MET A 40 -17.79 3.15 -7.00
CA MET A 40 -16.41 2.94 -7.43
C MET A 40 -15.90 4.01 -8.41
N VAL A 41 -16.79 4.82 -9.00
CA VAL A 41 -16.39 5.83 -10.00
C VAL A 41 -15.35 6.83 -9.44
N PRO A 42 -15.50 7.40 -8.23
CA PRO A 42 -14.47 8.30 -7.67
C PRO A 42 -13.11 7.63 -7.54
N ALA A 43 -13.07 6.38 -7.07
CA ALA A 43 -11.83 5.62 -6.93
C ALA A 43 -11.17 5.36 -8.29
N LEU A 44 -11.95 5.02 -9.32
CA LEU A 44 -11.44 4.85 -10.69
C LEU A 44 -10.89 6.14 -11.26
N VAL A 45 -11.55 7.29 -11.04
CA VAL A 45 -11.05 8.60 -11.47
C VAL A 45 -9.69 8.89 -10.81
N ILE A 46 -9.57 8.68 -9.50
CA ILE A 46 -8.32 8.87 -8.76
C ILE A 46 -7.22 7.98 -9.34
N LEU A 47 -7.51 6.70 -9.60
CA LEU A 47 -6.55 5.76 -10.19
C LEU A 47 -6.07 6.20 -11.58
N VAL A 48 -6.98 6.62 -12.46
CA VAL A 48 -6.63 7.10 -13.80
C VAL A 48 -5.76 8.35 -13.72
N MET A 49 -6.12 9.30 -12.84
CA MET A 49 -5.32 10.50 -12.61
C MET A 49 -3.94 10.18 -12.03
N ALA A 50 -3.85 9.26 -11.06
CA ALA A 50 -2.59 8.82 -10.49
C ALA A 50 -1.69 8.12 -11.53
N TRP A 51 -2.25 7.28 -12.40
CA TRP A 51 -1.51 6.64 -13.50
C TRP A 51 -1.03 7.67 -14.52
N SER A 52 -1.85 8.68 -14.83
CA SER A 52 -1.46 9.78 -15.74
C SER A 52 -0.29 10.58 -15.14
N ILE A 53 -0.36 10.94 -13.87
CA ILE A 53 0.73 11.60 -13.14
C ILE A 53 1.97 10.68 -13.11
N GLY A 54 1.80 9.41 -12.80
CA GLY A 54 2.88 8.42 -12.78
C GLY A 54 3.58 8.31 -14.15
N THR A 55 2.84 8.38 -15.25
CA THR A 55 3.38 8.38 -16.60
C THR A 55 4.22 9.62 -16.86
N ILE A 56 3.72 10.80 -16.50
CA ILE A 56 4.45 12.08 -16.66
C ILE A 56 5.74 12.08 -15.82
N ILE A 57 5.68 11.58 -14.60
CA ILE A 57 6.83 11.49 -13.69
C ILE A 57 7.91 10.57 -14.27
N LYS A 58 7.51 9.43 -14.85
CA LYS A 58 8.41 8.38 -15.34
C LYS A 58 8.99 8.70 -16.72
N SER A 59 8.17 9.28 -17.61
CA SER A 59 8.59 9.55 -18.99
C SER A 59 9.76 10.53 -19.04
N SER A 60 10.65 10.33 -20.03
CA SER A 60 11.81 11.23 -20.22
C SER A 60 11.36 12.62 -20.65
N PRO A 61 12.17 13.66 -20.42
CA PRO A 61 11.88 15.01 -20.93
C PRO A 61 11.74 15.05 -22.46
N ALA A 62 12.43 14.17 -23.18
CA ALA A 62 12.32 14.04 -24.65
C ALA A 62 10.93 13.55 -25.08
N ASP A 63 10.24 12.79 -24.24
CA ASP A 63 8.89 12.25 -24.48
C ASP A 63 7.80 13.09 -23.78
N GLY A 64 8.12 14.31 -23.36
CA GLY A 64 7.19 15.23 -22.69
C GLY A 64 6.94 14.92 -21.20
N GLY A 65 7.75 14.07 -20.60
CA GLY A 65 7.70 13.77 -19.18
C GLY A 65 8.70 14.58 -18.34
N LEU A 66 8.68 14.36 -17.02
CA LEU A 66 9.58 15.05 -16.09
C LEU A 66 10.91 14.31 -15.86
N GLY A 67 10.98 13.02 -16.20
CA GLY A 67 12.15 12.18 -15.89
C GLY A 67 12.50 12.12 -14.41
N LEU A 68 11.52 12.45 -13.53
CA LEU A 68 11.76 12.64 -12.09
C LEU A 68 12.33 11.40 -11.42
N ALA A 69 11.89 10.21 -11.84
CA ALA A 69 12.40 8.96 -11.28
C ALA A 69 13.90 8.77 -11.58
N ALA A 70 14.33 9.09 -12.81
CA ALA A 70 15.74 9.06 -13.19
C ALA A 70 16.54 10.13 -12.44
N TYR A 71 16.04 11.35 -12.40
CA TYR A 71 16.68 12.45 -11.66
C TYR A 71 16.87 12.13 -10.17
N LEU A 72 15.83 11.66 -9.49
CA LEU A 72 15.93 11.28 -8.08
C LEU A 72 16.86 10.09 -7.87
N SER A 73 16.83 9.13 -8.79
CA SER A 73 17.80 8.02 -8.75
C SER A 73 19.23 8.52 -8.84
N ASP A 74 19.54 9.41 -9.79
CA ASP A 74 20.87 9.97 -9.96
C ASP A 74 21.32 10.77 -8.74
N VAL A 75 20.45 11.59 -8.15
CA VAL A 75 20.75 12.37 -6.94
C VAL A 75 21.00 11.46 -5.75
N VAL A 76 20.13 10.47 -5.52
CA VAL A 76 20.26 9.54 -4.38
C VAL A 76 21.45 8.61 -4.56
N VAL A 77 21.63 8.05 -5.75
CA VAL A 77 22.76 7.18 -6.08
C VAL A 77 24.08 7.98 -6.07
N GLY A 78 24.08 9.19 -6.65
CA GLY A 78 25.23 10.11 -6.67
C GLY A 78 25.61 10.55 -5.26
N GLY A 79 24.64 10.87 -4.42
CA GLY A 79 24.84 11.30 -3.03
C GLY A 79 25.34 10.20 -2.07
N GLY A 80 25.47 8.95 -2.51
CA GLY A 80 25.98 7.86 -1.69
C GLY A 80 25.04 7.43 -0.57
N PHE A 81 23.73 7.58 -0.80
CA PHE A 81 22.72 7.17 0.18
C PHE A 81 22.82 5.65 0.46
N PRO A 82 22.78 5.20 1.72
CA PRO A 82 22.91 3.79 2.04
C PRO A 82 21.66 3.00 1.60
N LEU A 83 21.86 2.02 0.73
CA LEU A 83 20.78 1.12 0.24
C LEU A 83 20.04 0.46 1.40
N SER A 84 20.73 0.14 2.49
CA SER A 84 20.16 -0.50 3.68
C SER A 84 19.04 0.30 4.36
N LEU A 85 19.00 1.61 4.22
CA LEU A 85 17.97 2.46 4.82
C LEU A 85 16.80 2.72 3.87
N VAL A 86 16.95 2.44 2.58
CA VAL A 86 15.91 2.71 1.57
C VAL A 86 14.56 2.10 1.96
N PRO A 87 14.44 0.80 2.32
CA PRO A 87 13.14 0.22 2.65
C PRO A 87 12.45 0.90 3.84
N ALA A 88 13.20 1.21 4.91
CA ALA A 88 12.64 1.84 6.10
C ALA A 88 12.13 3.27 5.82
N ILE A 89 12.90 4.07 5.08
CA ILE A 89 12.51 5.44 4.71
C ILE A 89 11.34 5.43 3.74
N VAL A 90 11.37 4.54 2.75
CA VAL A 90 10.29 4.39 1.77
C VAL A 90 8.99 3.95 2.43
N PHE A 91 9.04 3.09 3.44
CA PHE A 91 7.88 2.72 4.25
C PHE A 91 7.25 3.96 4.90
N LEU A 92 8.05 4.81 5.57
CA LEU A 92 7.55 6.01 6.23
C LEU A 92 7.00 7.03 5.23
N LEU A 93 7.70 7.27 4.12
CA LEU A 93 7.23 8.20 3.09
C LEU A 93 5.91 7.73 2.45
N SER A 94 5.81 6.45 2.14
CA SER A 94 4.56 5.87 1.62
C SER A 94 3.43 5.95 2.63
N ALA A 95 3.73 5.74 3.91
CA ALA A 95 2.77 5.91 4.99
C ALA A 95 2.23 7.34 5.09
N LEU A 96 3.11 8.33 5.05
CA LEU A 96 2.73 9.75 5.10
C LEU A 96 1.90 10.17 3.88
N ILE A 97 2.30 9.75 2.67
CA ILE A 97 1.58 10.07 1.44
C ILE A 97 0.18 9.43 1.48
N ALA A 98 0.09 8.15 1.82
CA ALA A 98 -1.19 7.44 1.89
C ALA A 98 -2.09 8.00 2.98
N PHE A 99 -1.55 8.36 4.14
CA PHE A 99 -2.29 9.02 5.22
C PHE A 99 -2.87 10.37 4.76
N ALA A 100 -2.05 11.19 4.08
CA ALA A 100 -2.46 12.50 3.60
C ALA A 100 -3.45 12.45 2.43
N THR A 101 -3.37 11.42 1.58
CA THR A 101 -4.22 11.27 0.39
C THR A 101 -5.45 10.39 0.62
N GLY A 102 -5.42 9.57 1.67
CA GLY A 102 -6.48 8.59 1.96
C GLY A 102 -6.56 7.45 0.96
N THR A 103 -5.46 7.13 0.25
CA THR A 103 -5.46 6.06 -0.74
C THR A 103 -4.12 5.33 -0.83
N SER A 104 -4.15 4.01 -0.64
CA SER A 104 -3.00 3.14 -0.88
C SER A 104 -2.68 3.00 -2.37
N TRP A 105 -3.68 2.86 -3.23
CA TRP A 105 -3.51 2.68 -4.67
C TRP A 105 -2.85 3.87 -5.35
N GLY A 106 -3.27 5.09 -4.99
CA GLY A 106 -2.64 6.33 -5.47
C GLY A 106 -1.18 6.40 -5.05
N THR A 107 -0.88 6.02 -3.80
CA THR A 107 0.48 5.97 -3.28
C THR A 107 1.35 4.94 -4.01
N PHE A 108 0.82 3.76 -4.32
CA PHE A 108 1.55 2.74 -5.14
C PHE A 108 1.92 3.30 -6.51
N ALA A 109 0.96 3.95 -7.18
CA ALA A 109 1.16 4.49 -8.51
C ALA A 109 2.26 5.57 -8.57
N ILE A 110 2.44 6.33 -7.48
CA ILE A 110 3.46 7.37 -7.38
C ILE A 110 4.80 6.80 -6.92
N MET A 111 4.80 6.00 -5.85
CA MET A 111 6.03 5.60 -5.17
C MET A 111 6.80 4.47 -5.87
N ILE A 112 6.12 3.49 -6.45
CA ILE A 112 6.81 2.36 -7.09
C ILE A 112 7.69 2.81 -8.27
N PRO A 113 7.23 3.66 -9.21
CA PRO A 113 8.07 4.16 -10.29
C PRO A 113 9.28 4.97 -9.83
N ILE A 114 9.23 5.59 -8.65
CA ILE A 114 10.34 6.37 -8.07
C ILE A 114 11.32 5.45 -7.35
N VAL A 115 10.82 4.55 -6.53
CA VAL A 115 11.63 3.71 -5.63
C VAL A 115 12.41 2.63 -6.38
N MET A 116 11.81 2.06 -7.44
CA MET A 116 12.45 0.98 -8.21
C MET A 116 13.78 1.39 -8.85
N PRO A 117 13.87 2.50 -9.61
CA PRO A 117 15.14 2.96 -10.18
C PRO A 117 16.18 3.28 -9.09
N ILE A 118 15.77 3.84 -7.95
CA ILE A 118 16.66 4.14 -6.82
C ILE A 118 17.26 2.84 -6.25
N ALA A 119 16.42 1.84 -5.95
CA ALA A 119 16.86 0.57 -5.39
C ALA A 119 17.83 -0.16 -6.35
N VAL A 120 17.50 -0.21 -7.65
CA VAL A 120 18.35 -0.80 -8.68
C VAL A 120 19.66 -0.04 -8.81
N GLY A 121 19.61 1.29 -8.94
CA GLY A 121 20.80 2.13 -9.13
C GLY A 121 21.76 2.06 -7.94
N LEU A 122 21.27 2.08 -6.71
CA LEU A 122 22.09 1.93 -5.51
C LEU A 122 22.71 0.52 -5.41
N ALA A 123 21.96 -0.52 -5.72
CA ALA A 123 22.46 -1.89 -5.70
C ALA A 123 23.54 -2.11 -6.77
N GLN A 124 23.36 -1.57 -7.98
CA GLN A 124 24.35 -1.62 -9.05
C GLN A 124 25.61 -0.83 -8.73
N LYS A 125 25.47 0.39 -8.16
CA LYS A 125 26.60 1.20 -7.72
C LYS A 125 27.45 0.47 -6.70
N ASN A 126 26.83 -0.33 -5.83
CA ASN A 126 27.52 -1.14 -4.83
C ASN A 126 28.07 -2.46 -5.40
N GLY A 127 28.01 -2.70 -6.71
CA GLY A 127 28.52 -3.91 -7.36
C GLY A 127 27.84 -5.20 -6.95
N MET A 128 26.56 -5.12 -6.58
CA MET A 128 25.82 -6.28 -6.06
C MET A 128 25.49 -7.29 -7.15
N ALA A 129 25.48 -8.57 -6.78
CA ALA A 129 25.02 -9.64 -7.64
C ALA A 129 23.50 -9.51 -7.94
N THR A 130 23.04 -10.07 -9.05
CA THR A 130 21.64 -9.98 -9.52
C THR A 130 20.62 -10.37 -8.46
N ASP A 131 20.89 -11.42 -7.70
CA ASP A 131 20.00 -11.88 -6.62
C ASP A 131 19.87 -10.85 -5.49
N ALA A 132 20.98 -10.17 -5.14
CA ALA A 132 20.95 -9.11 -4.13
C ALA A 132 20.21 -7.86 -4.64
N VAL A 133 20.34 -7.52 -5.93
CA VAL A 133 19.55 -6.46 -6.58
C VAL A 133 18.07 -6.80 -6.52
N LEU A 134 17.70 -8.03 -6.85
CA LEU A 134 16.31 -8.49 -6.78
C LEU A 134 15.74 -8.40 -5.36
N ASN A 135 16.49 -8.86 -4.37
CA ASN A 135 16.09 -8.76 -2.96
C ASN A 135 15.91 -7.30 -2.50
N ALA A 136 16.82 -6.40 -2.87
CA ALA A 136 16.70 -4.98 -2.57
C ALA A 136 15.42 -4.37 -3.19
N CYS A 137 15.11 -4.74 -4.42
CA CYS A 137 13.87 -4.32 -5.10
C CYS A 137 12.62 -4.87 -4.40
N LEU A 138 12.58 -6.17 -4.10
CA LEU A 138 11.45 -6.81 -3.46
C LEU A 138 11.16 -6.22 -2.07
N ILE A 139 12.19 -5.99 -1.25
CA ILE A 139 12.03 -5.39 0.07
C ILE A 139 11.56 -3.94 -0.06
N SER A 140 12.10 -3.18 -1.02
CA SER A 140 11.70 -1.78 -1.24
C SER A 140 10.26 -1.66 -1.74
N ILE A 141 9.81 -2.51 -2.68
CA ILE A 141 8.40 -2.57 -3.10
C ILE A 141 7.50 -2.96 -1.94
N SER A 142 7.88 -3.98 -1.17
CA SER A 142 7.12 -4.42 0.00
C SER A 142 6.97 -3.29 1.03
N ALA A 143 8.01 -2.47 1.19
CA ALA A 143 7.99 -1.30 2.07
C ALA A 143 7.02 -0.22 1.56
N VAL A 144 6.98 0.04 0.23
CA VAL A 144 5.96 0.93 -0.37
C VAL A 144 4.56 0.41 -0.09
N LEU A 145 4.32 -0.87 -0.35
CA LEU A 145 3.01 -1.49 -0.17
C LEU A 145 2.59 -1.45 1.32
N GLY A 146 3.47 -1.89 2.22
CA GLY A 146 3.19 -1.90 3.66
C GLY A 146 2.95 -0.51 4.24
N GLY A 147 3.79 0.48 3.87
CA GLY A 147 3.64 1.86 4.30
C GLY A 147 2.34 2.49 3.79
N ALA A 148 2.04 2.29 2.52
CA ALA A 148 0.82 2.84 1.93
C ALA A 148 -0.45 2.21 2.50
N VAL A 149 -0.47 0.90 2.75
CA VAL A 149 -1.59 0.22 3.42
C VAL A 149 -1.77 0.74 4.84
N PHE A 150 -0.68 0.90 5.60
CA PHE A 150 -0.74 1.49 6.94
C PHE A 150 -1.30 2.91 6.91
N GLY A 151 -0.78 3.77 6.03
CA GLY A 151 -1.22 5.17 5.93
C GLY A 151 -2.69 5.29 5.55
N ASP A 152 -3.15 4.48 4.60
CA ASP A 152 -4.55 4.39 4.19
C ASP A 152 -5.45 3.99 5.36
N HIS A 153 -5.12 2.91 6.09
CA HIS A 153 -5.90 2.45 7.24
C HIS A 153 -5.90 3.45 8.41
N ALA A 154 -4.82 4.18 8.61
CA ALA A 154 -4.73 5.20 9.67
C ALA A 154 -5.46 6.50 9.31
N SER A 155 -5.72 6.73 8.01
CA SER A 155 -6.25 8.00 7.50
C SER A 155 -7.76 8.15 7.80
N PRO A 156 -8.16 9.28 8.40
CA PRO A 156 -9.58 9.58 8.59
C PRO A 156 -10.32 9.94 7.29
N ILE A 157 -9.59 10.24 6.21
CA ILE A 157 -10.17 10.60 4.91
C ILE A 157 -10.16 9.43 3.92
N SER A 158 -9.68 8.26 4.35
CA SER A 158 -9.67 7.06 3.52
C SER A 158 -11.09 6.53 3.29
N ASP A 159 -11.37 6.18 2.03
CA ASP A 159 -12.63 5.54 1.64
C ASP A 159 -12.81 4.19 2.35
N THR A 160 -11.75 3.41 2.55
CA THR A 160 -11.78 2.14 3.29
C THR A 160 -12.18 2.35 4.75
N THR A 161 -11.65 3.37 5.42
CA THR A 161 -11.98 3.72 6.81
C THR A 161 -13.42 4.24 6.92
N ILE A 162 -13.85 5.08 5.96
CA ILE A 162 -15.23 5.59 5.90
C ILE A 162 -16.22 4.43 5.68
N LEU A 163 -15.96 3.55 4.72
CA LEU A 163 -16.85 2.44 4.41
C LEU A 163 -16.92 1.41 5.55
N SER A 164 -15.79 1.10 6.21
CA SER A 164 -15.78 0.17 7.33
C SER A 164 -16.53 0.70 8.54
N SER A 165 -16.35 1.97 8.90
CA SER A 165 -17.11 2.62 9.99
C SER A 165 -18.60 2.68 9.71
N THR A 166 -18.97 3.05 8.47
CA THR A 166 -20.37 3.10 8.02
C THR A 166 -21.00 1.71 8.05
N GLY A 167 -20.30 0.70 7.50
CA GLY A 167 -20.77 -0.69 7.47
C GLY A 167 -20.93 -1.30 8.87
N ALA A 168 -20.08 -0.90 9.83
CA ALA A 168 -20.18 -1.32 11.23
C ALA A 168 -21.20 -0.52 12.05
N GLY A 169 -21.78 0.56 11.50
CA GLY A 169 -22.66 1.46 12.23
C GLY A 169 -21.96 2.22 13.37
N CYS A 170 -20.64 2.41 13.25
CA CYS A 170 -19.80 3.09 14.22
C CYS A 170 -19.56 4.54 13.81
N PRO A 171 -19.58 5.53 14.75
CA PRO A 171 -19.19 6.89 14.44
C PRO A 171 -17.77 6.94 13.85
N HIS A 172 -17.61 7.61 12.71
CA HIS A 172 -16.38 7.57 11.93
C HIS A 172 -15.13 7.96 12.72
N LEU A 173 -15.17 9.09 13.44
CA LEU A 173 -14.02 9.57 14.23
C LEU A 173 -13.71 8.65 15.43
N GLU A 174 -14.72 8.00 16.00
CA GLU A 174 -14.53 7.03 17.07
C GLU A 174 -13.84 5.76 16.51
N HIS A 175 -14.25 5.30 15.33
CA HIS A 175 -13.58 4.20 14.63
C HIS A 175 -12.10 4.53 14.38
N VAL A 176 -11.79 5.71 13.84
CA VAL A 176 -10.41 6.16 13.60
C VAL A 176 -9.60 6.18 14.90
N SER A 177 -10.13 6.79 15.96
CA SER A 177 -9.41 6.94 17.23
C SER A 177 -9.13 5.61 17.91
N THR A 178 -10.07 4.66 17.84
CA THR A 178 -9.91 3.32 18.43
C THR A 178 -9.02 2.40 17.58
N GLN A 179 -8.99 2.58 16.26
CA GLN A 179 -8.12 1.83 15.35
C GLN A 179 -6.65 2.26 15.43
N LEU A 180 -6.39 3.54 15.67
CA LEU A 180 -5.06 4.14 15.58
C LEU A 180 -3.98 3.43 16.43
N PRO A 181 -4.22 3.06 17.70
CA PRO A 181 -3.23 2.33 18.50
C PRO A 181 -2.82 0.98 17.89
N TYR A 182 -3.78 0.26 17.30
CA TYR A 182 -3.51 -1.04 16.66
C TYR A 182 -2.66 -0.89 15.40
N VAL A 183 -3.05 0.02 14.51
CA VAL A 183 -2.31 0.23 13.27
C VAL A 183 -0.92 0.80 13.52
N LEU A 184 -0.73 1.68 14.51
CA LEU A 184 0.57 2.18 14.93
C LEU A 184 1.46 1.08 15.49
N THR A 185 0.91 0.16 16.27
CA THR A 185 1.65 -1.00 16.79
C THR A 185 2.16 -1.88 15.64
N VAL A 186 1.29 -2.24 14.70
CA VAL A 186 1.67 -3.05 13.54
C VAL A 186 2.66 -2.31 12.65
N ALA A 187 2.45 -1.01 12.42
CA ALA A 187 3.36 -0.19 11.63
C ALA A 187 4.77 -0.12 12.24
N SER A 188 4.85 0.03 13.57
CA SER A 188 6.14 0.04 14.28
C SER A 188 6.89 -1.29 14.12
N CYS A 189 6.17 -2.41 14.24
CA CYS A 189 6.74 -3.74 14.03
C CYS A 189 7.18 -3.94 12.57
N SER A 190 6.39 -3.47 11.61
CA SER A 190 6.70 -3.53 10.18
C SER A 190 7.92 -2.65 9.84
N PHE A 191 7.98 -1.45 10.41
CA PHE A 191 9.13 -0.55 10.25
C PHE A 191 10.44 -1.21 10.71
N LEU A 192 10.44 -1.85 11.90
CA LEU A 192 11.59 -2.62 12.38
C LEU A 192 11.94 -3.76 11.43
N GLY A 193 10.94 -4.45 10.90
CA GLY A 193 11.13 -5.47 9.87
C GLY A 193 11.80 -4.92 8.62
N PHE A 194 11.35 -3.79 8.08
CA PHE A 194 11.95 -3.18 6.89
C PHE A 194 13.33 -2.62 7.15
N LEU A 195 13.59 -2.09 8.36
CA LEU A 195 14.90 -1.64 8.75
C LEU A 195 15.92 -2.79 8.76
N VAL A 196 15.59 -3.90 9.42
CA VAL A 196 16.43 -5.09 9.47
C VAL A 196 16.54 -5.75 8.09
N GLY A 197 15.43 -5.84 7.36
CA GLY A 197 15.41 -6.36 5.99
C GLY A 197 16.33 -5.59 5.05
N GLY A 198 16.38 -4.26 5.18
CA GLY A 198 17.31 -3.40 4.44
C GLY A 198 18.76 -3.59 4.85
N LEU A 199 19.06 -3.73 6.15
CA LEU A 199 20.42 -3.93 6.66
C LEU A 199 21.02 -5.25 6.17
N PHE A 200 20.25 -6.33 6.16
CA PHE A 200 20.70 -7.67 5.76
C PHE A 200 20.37 -8.02 4.30
N LEU A 201 19.66 -7.15 3.58
CA LEU A 201 19.12 -7.39 2.24
C LEU A 201 18.41 -8.75 2.13
N SER A 202 17.64 -9.09 3.16
CA SER A 202 16.96 -10.37 3.32
C SER A 202 15.48 -10.18 3.64
N ALA A 203 14.62 -10.65 2.75
CA ALA A 203 13.18 -10.65 2.97
C ALA A 203 12.78 -11.55 4.15
N ILE A 204 13.50 -12.67 4.35
CA ILE A 204 13.27 -13.59 5.47
C ILE A 204 13.60 -12.90 6.80
N ALA A 205 14.73 -12.19 6.89
CA ALA A 205 15.09 -11.43 8.09
C ALA A 205 14.05 -10.34 8.40
N SER A 206 13.56 -9.65 7.37
CA SER A 206 12.47 -8.68 7.49
C SER A 206 11.21 -9.29 8.12
N TRP A 207 10.74 -10.41 7.57
CA TRP A 207 9.57 -11.12 8.05
C TRP A 207 9.71 -11.63 9.49
N ILE A 208 10.82 -12.30 9.79
CA ILE A 208 11.10 -12.83 11.13
C ILE A 208 11.12 -11.69 12.16
N THR A 209 11.80 -10.57 11.86
CA THR A 209 11.86 -9.42 12.76
C THR A 209 10.47 -8.81 12.98
N ALA A 210 9.68 -8.62 11.93
CA ALA A 210 8.32 -8.09 12.04
C ALA A 210 7.43 -8.99 12.90
N LEU A 211 7.48 -10.31 12.72
CA LEU A 211 6.69 -11.27 13.49
C LEU A 211 7.14 -11.34 14.96
N ILE A 212 8.44 -11.37 15.22
CA ILE A 212 8.96 -11.39 16.60
C ILE A 212 8.59 -10.09 17.32
N SER A 213 8.81 -8.93 16.70
CA SER A 213 8.45 -7.65 17.31
C SER A 213 6.95 -7.55 17.56
N PHE A 214 6.11 -8.05 16.67
CA PHE A 214 4.66 -8.12 16.87
C PHE A 214 4.29 -9.07 18.02
N ALA A 215 4.88 -10.26 18.10
CA ALA A 215 4.64 -11.17 19.22
C ALA A 215 5.05 -10.56 20.57
N ILE A 216 6.17 -9.86 20.61
CA ILE A 216 6.60 -9.11 21.81
C ILE A 216 5.59 -8.01 22.16
N ALA A 217 5.15 -7.22 21.19
CA ALA A 217 4.15 -6.18 21.39
C ALA A 217 2.85 -6.74 21.96
N MET A 218 2.34 -7.87 21.44
CA MET A 218 1.14 -8.52 21.93
C MET A 218 1.24 -9.02 23.39
N VAL A 219 2.45 -9.33 23.87
CA VAL A 219 2.67 -9.74 25.26
C VAL A 219 2.88 -8.54 26.19
N VAL A 220 3.56 -7.50 25.71
CA VAL A 220 3.97 -6.35 26.52
C VAL A 220 2.85 -5.31 26.65
N LEU A 221 2.20 -4.93 25.55
CA LEU A 221 1.20 -3.85 25.55
C LEU A 221 0.03 -4.09 26.53
N PRO A 222 -0.57 -5.29 26.63
CA PRO A 222 -1.65 -5.52 27.60
C PRO A 222 -1.20 -5.41 29.07
N LYS A 223 0.12 -5.53 29.34
CA LYS A 223 0.67 -5.38 30.71
C LYS A 223 0.98 -3.94 31.08
N VAL A 224 1.24 -3.11 30.07
CA VAL A 224 1.58 -1.68 30.26
C VAL A 224 0.32 -0.83 30.28
N TRP A 225 -0.74 -1.25 29.63
CA TRP A 225 -2.02 -0.51 29.53
C TRP A 225 -3.08 -0.97 30.57
N LYS A 226 -2.65 -1.66 31.61
CA LYS A 226 -3.43 -1.86 32.82
C LYS A 226 -3.18 -0.72 33.80
#